data_c5ffb626d552884db13c5c6b7a21d50b
#
_entry.id   c5ffb626d552884db13c5c6b7a21d50b
#
_cell.length_a   1.000
_cell.length_b   1.000
_cell.length_c   1.000
_cell.angle_alpha   90.00
_cell.angle_beta   90.00
_cell.angle_gamma   90.00
#
_symmetry.space_group_name_H-M   'P 1'
#
loop_
_entity.id
_entity.type
_entity.pdbx_description
1 polymer ?
#
loop_
_entity_poly.entity_id
_entity_poly.type
_entity_poly.pdbx_seq_one_letter_code
_entity_poly.pdbx_strand_id
1 'polypeptide(L)'
;MKDNEYDIVLLMGPIYSLKDFKERKAACQEALRIVRSGGYVFIAFCLQDAPLIHEIFMSENPAAEITYIGYDRENVLVTDNTGSSRILDTIASVDELIDAICAENDAVKVCRFSQDGVSQIISNSVNSMNEDSYKEWIQYLISTAERPDLMGFSDHIVQVLEKR
;
A
#
# COMPACT_ATOMS: atom_id res chain seq x y z
N MET A 1 3.40 -5.51 24.35
CA MET A 1 2.10 -6.13 24.05
C MET A 1 2.22 -7.62 24.28
N LYS A 2 1.16 -8.27 24.76
CA LYS A 2 1.17 -9.73 24.99
C LYS A 2 0.87 -10.46 23.69
N ASP A 3 1.22 -11.74 23.64
CA ASP A 3 0.89 -12.61 22.51
C ASP A 3 -0.63 -12.88 22.48
N ASN A 4 -1.19 -12.96 21.28
CA ASN A 4 -2.59 -13.36 21.07
C ASN A 4 -3.62 -12.49 21.85
N GLU A 5 -3.38 -11.18 21.94
CA GLU A 5 -4.21 -10.29 22.77
C GLU A 5 -5.29 -9.56 21.95
N TYR A 6 -5.09 -9.38 20.64
CA TYR A 6 -5.94 -8.52 19.80
C TYR A 6 -6.70 -9.31 18.73
N ASP A 7 -7.95 -8.91 18.48
CA ASP A 7 -8.76 -9.43 17.37
C ASP A 7 -8.29 -8.91 16.02
N ILE A 8 -7.90 -7.63 15.98
CA ILE A 8 -7.46 -6.93 14.77
C ILE A 8 -6.20 -6.13 15.09
N VAL A 9 -5.22 -6.20 14.21
CA VAL A 9 -4.01 -5.39 14.26
C VAL A 9 -3.88 -4.59 12.97
N LEU A 10 -3.66 -3.28 13.09
CA LEU A 10 -3.44 -2.37 11.98
C LEU A 10 -1.96 -2.00 11.90
N LEU A 11 -1.29 -2.43 10.84
CA LEU A 11 0.09 -2.10 10.51
C LEU A 11 0.08 -1.12 9.32
N MET A 12 -0.40 0.10 9.60
CA MET A 12 -0.60 1.14 8.60
C MET A 12 0.40 2.28 8.81
N GLY A 13 1.52 2.25 8.10
CA GLY A 13 2.54 3.26 8.20
C GLY A 13 3.96 2.73 8.33
N PRO A 14 4.29 1.89 9.32
CA PRO A 14 5.68 1.47 9.55
C PRO A 14 6.33 0.80 8.36
N ILE A 15 5.61 0.00 7.59
CA ILE A 15 6.16 -0.84 6.51
C ILE A 15 6.88 -0.01 5.45
N TYR A 16 6.30 1.08 5.00
CA TYR A 16 6.92 1.93 3.97
C TYR A 16 7.97 2.92 4.54
N SER A 17 8.17 2.93 5.87
CA SER A 17 9.24 3.69 6.53
C SER A 17 10.46 2.83 6.84
N LEU A 18 10.33 1.50 6.81
CA LEU A 18 11.40 0.54 7.05
C LEU A 18 12.09 0.18 5.73
N LYS A 19 13.39 0.43 5.62
CA LYS A 19 14.16 0.26 4.37
C LYS A 19 14.65 -1.17 4.16
N ASP A 20 14.87 -1.91 5.25
CA ASP A 20 15.40 -3.27 5.19
C ASP A 20 14.28 -4.30 5.17
N PHE A 21 14.37 -5.26 4.25
CA PHE A 21 13.40 -6.35 4.11
C PHE A 21 13.21 -7.13 5.43
N LYS A 22 14.30 -7.35 6.18
CA LYS A 22 14.23 -8.07 7.46
C LYS A 22 13.49 -7.27 8.52
N GLU A 23 13.66 -5.94 8.54
CA GLU A 23 12.94 -5.06 9.47
C GLU A 23 11.44 -5.03 9.13
N ARG A 24 11.09 -4.93 7.85
CA ARG A 24 9.70 -5.01 7.37
C ARG A 24 9.05 -6.33 7.76
N LYS A 25 9.75 -7.44 7.52
CA LYS A 25 9.32 -8.78 7.90
C LYS A 25 9.14 -8.91 9.41
N ALA A 26 10.09 -8.42 10.21
CA ALA A 26 10.01 -8.44 11.68
C ALA A 26 8.79 -7.64 12.19
N ALA A 27 8.48 -6.49 11.59
CA ALA A 27 7.30 -5.71 11.94
C ALA A 27 5.99 -6.49 11.65
N CYS A 28 5.91 -7.18 10.53
CA CYS A 28 4.76 -8.04 10.21
C CYS A 28 4.65 -9.25 11.16
N GLN A 29 5.78 -9.88 11.50
CA GLN A 29 5.82 -10.97 12.47
C GLN A 29 5.38 -10.53 13.86
N GLU A 30 5.76 -9.34 14.28
CA GLU A 30 5.31 -8.75 15.54
C GLU A 30 3.79 -8.48 15.54
N ALA A 31 3.24 -7.99 14.44
CA ALA A 31 1.80 -7.83 14.27
C ALA A 31 1.07 -9.19 14.37
N LEU A 32 1.60 -10.24 13.72
CA LEU A 32 1.07 -11.60 13.81
C LEU A 32 1.24 -12.21 15.20
N ARG A 33 2.30 -11.87 15.94
CA ARG A 33 2.50 -12.36 17.30
C ARG A 33 1.39 -11.89 18.25
N ILE A 34 1.02 -10.60 18.14
CA ILE A 34 0.06 -9.97 19.07
C ILE A 34 -1.40 -10.21 18.69
N VAL A 35 -1.71 -10.48 17.41
CA VAL A 35 -3.06 -10.87 17.00
C VAL A 35 -3.33 -12.31 17.45
N ARG A 36 -4.57 -12.60 17.90
CA ARG A 36 -4.97 -13.95 18.30
C ARG A 36 -5.20 -14.86 17.09
N SER A 37 -5.25 -16.17 17.31
CA SER A 37 -5.71 -17.13 16.29
C SER A 37 -7.13 -16.79 15.84
N GLY A 38 -7.39 -16.80 14.53
CA GLY A 38 -8.62 -16.35 13.89
C GLY A 38 -8.78 -14.82 13.85
N GLY A 39 -7.77 -14.06 14.26
CA GLY A 39 -7.74 -12.59 14.15
C GLY A 39 -7.04 -12.12 12.88
N TYR A 40 -7.16 -10.84 12.57
CA TYR A 40 -6.75 -10.26 11.30
C TYR A 40 -5.66 -9.20 11.46
N VAL A 41 -4.71 -9.20 10.52
CA VAL A 41 -3.70 -8.15 10.39
C VAL A 41 -3.90 -7.42 9.07
N PHE A 42 -4.04 -6.11 9.12
CA PHE A 42 -4.13 -5.22 7.96
C PHE A 42 -2.78 -4.53 7.77
N ILE A 43 -2.15 -4.73 6.63
CA ILE A 43 -0.82 -4.22 6.33
C ILE A 43 -0.92 -3.28 5.13
N ALA A 44 -0.61 -1.99 5.33
CA ALA A 44 -0.62 -1.01 4.25
C ALA A 44 0.74 -0.87 3.59
N PHE A 45 0.73 -0.71 2.27
CA PHE A 45 1.89 -0.46 1.43
C PHE A 45 1.64 0.77 0.56
N CYS A 46 2.70 1.52 0.26
CA CYS A 46 2.66 2.57 -0.76
C CYS A 46 3.17 1.99 -2.08
N LEU A 47 2.41 2.18 -3.16
CA LEU A 47 2.84 1.74 -4.50
C LEU A 47 3.56 2.87 -5.25
N GLN A 48 4.46 2.49 -6.16
CA GLN A 48 5.28 3.45 -6.90
C GLN A 48 4.58 4.00 -8.16
N ASP A 49 3.69 3.23 -8.79
CA ASP A 49 3.18 3.57 -10.11
C ASP A 49 2.19 4.74 -10.07
N ALA A 50 1.28 4.79 -9.09
CA ALA A 50 0.30 5.85 -9.00
C ALA A 50 0.91 7.24 -8.77
N PRO A 51 1.81 7.45 -7.80
CA PRO A 51 2.50 8.74 -7.66
C PRO A 51 3.34 9.10 -8.87
N LEU A 52 4.02 8.14 -9.50
CA LEU A 52 4.79 8.39 -10.71
C LEU A 52 3.90 8.87 -11.87
N ILE A 53 2.78 8.18 -12.10
CA ILE A 53 1.83 8.56 -13.14
C ILE A 53 1.25 9.95 -12.84
N HIS A 54 0.90 10.24 -11.58
CA HIS A 54 0.42 11.55 -11.16
C HIS A 54 1.44 12.66 -11.50
N GLU A 55 2.72 12.49 -11.11
CA GLU A 55 3.78 13.45 -11.40
C GLU A 55 3.97 13.65 -12.90
N ILE A 56 3.92 12.58 -13.71
CA ILE A 56 3.98 12.68 -15.18
C ILE A 56 2.82 13.51 -15.73
N PHE A 57 1.60 13.33 -15.22
CA PHE A 57 0.43 14.11 -15.67
C PHE A 57 0.48 15.57 -15.24
N MET A 58 1.11 15.86 -14.09
CA MET A 58 1.20 17.23 -13.55
C MET A 58 2.42 17.99 -14.03
N SER A 59 3.43 17.31 -14.58
CA SER A 59 4.68 17.91 -15.01
C SER A 59 4.59 18.56 -16.39
N GLU A 60 5.25 19.70 -16.54
CA GLU A 60 5.49 20.32 -17.87
C GLU A 60 6.54 19.55 -18.70
N ASN A 61 7.34 18.69 -18.05
CA ASN A 61 8.38 17.89 -18.70
C ASN A 61 8.36 16.41 -18.20
N PRO A 62 7.41 15.60 -18.64
CA PRO A 62 7.24 14.20 -18.18
C PRO A 62 8.50 13.33 -18.34
N ALA A 63 9.29 13.57 -19.40
CA ALA A 63 10.51 12.79 -19.65
C ALA A 63 11.60 13.06 -18.58
N ALA A 64 11.69 14.28 -18.08
CA ALA A 64 12.62 14.64 -17.02
C ALA A 64 12.19 14.00 -15.68
N GLU A 65 10.89 13.97 -15.40
CA GLU A 65 10.35 13.33 -14.17
C GLU A 65 10.65 11.84 -14.13
N ILE A 66 10.41 11.11 -15.22
CA ILE A 66 10.73 9.67 -15.31
C ILE A 66 12.24 9.45 -15.07
N THR A 67 13.08 10.32 -15.59
CA THR A 67 14.54 10.22 -15.41
C THR A 67 14.95 10.58 -13.98
N TYR A 68 14.32 11.58 -13.38
CA TYR A 68 14.64 12.07 -12.04
C TYR A 68 14.26 11.08 -10.94
N ILE A 69 13.10 10.42 -11.06
CA ILE A 69 12.63 9.44 -10.09
C ILE A 69 13.49 8.16 -10.12
N GLY A 70 14.33 8.01 -11.18
CA GLY A 70 15.22 6.85 -11.30
C GLY A 70 14.42 5.58 -11.18
N TYR A 71 13.58 5.29 -12.19
CA TYR A 71 12.71 4.12 -12.20
C TYR A 71 13.53 2.84 -11.92
N ASP A 72 13.69 2.53 -10.66
CA ASP A 72 14.21 1.25 -10.20
C ASP A 72 13.04 0.29 -10.04
N ARG A 73 13.15 -0.87 -10.70
CA ARG A 73 12.07 -1.86 -10.72
C ARG A 73 11.88 -2.57 -9.39
N GLU A 74 12.79 -2.39 -8.44
CA GLU A 74 12.76 -3.16 -7.19
C GLU A 74 12.16 -2.35 -6.04
N ASN A 75 12.64 -1.15 -5.78
CA ASN A 75 12.08 -0.28 -4.73
C ASN A 75 12.50 1.18 -4.96
N VAL A 76 11.55 2.08 -5.01
CA VAL A 76 11.84 3.51 -5.07
C VAL A 76 11.82 4.12 -3.68
N LEU A 77 12.96 4.67 -3.26
CA LEU A 77 13.06 5.45 -2.04
C LEU A 77 12.77 6.92 -2.34
N VAL A 78 11.64 7.41 -1.87
CA VAL A 78 11.30 8.83 -1.98
C VAL A 78 11.58 9.53 -0.67
N THR A 79 12.31 10.64 -0.74
CA THR A 79 12.58 11.52 0.42
C THR A 79 11.83 12.83 0.22
N ASP A 80 10.96 13.17 1.14
CA ASP A 80 10.22 14.42 1.12
C ASP A 80 11.08 15.63 1.57
N ASN A 81 10.52 16.83 1.45
CA ASN A 81 11.19 18.09 1.82
C ASN A 81 11.52 18.20 3.32
N THR A 82 10.99 17.31 4.15
CA THR A 82 11.28 17.23 5.61
C THR A 82 12.42 16.26 5.92
N GLY A 83 12.93 15.55 4.90
CA GLY A 83 13.95 14.50 5.07
C GLY A 83 13.37 13.14 5.49
N SER A 84 12.05 13.01 5.55
CA SER A 84 11.39 11.73 5.77
C SER A 84 11.44 10.90 4.49
N SER A 85 11.85 9.65 4.60
CA SER A 85 11.96 8.74 3.46
C SER A 85 10.96 7.60 3.59
N ARG A 86 10.29 7.28 2.48
CA ARG A 86 9.41 6.11 2.37
C ARG A 86 9.79 5.25 1.19
N ILE A 87 9.55 3.97 1.31
CA ILE A 87 9.69 3.01 0.23
C ILE A 87 8.36 2.94 -0.52
N LEU A 88 8.47 3.04 -1.85
CA LEU A 88 7.35 2.75 -2.75
C LEU A 88 7.56 1.35 -3.32
N ASP A 89 6.57 0.51 -3.13
CA ASP A 89 6.59 -0.89 -3.51
C ASP A 89 6.04 -1.11 -4.93
N THR A 90 6.45 -2.20 -5.56
CA THR A 90 5.69 -2.82 -6.66
C THR A 90 4.73 -3.86 -6.10
N ILE A 91 3.74 -4.29 -6.88
CA ILE A 91 2.90 -5.44 -6.49
C ILE A 91 3.77 -6.69 -6.26
N ALA A 92 4.81 -6.87 -7.07
CA ALA A 92 5.72 -8.02 -6.94
C ALA A 92 6.52 -7.99 -5.63
N SER A 93 7.04 -6.82 -5.19
CA SER A 93 7.76 -6.72 -3.91
C SER A 93 6.85 -6.92 -2.70
N VAL A 94 5.60 -6.47 -2.80
CA VAL A 94 4.57 -6.77 -1.78
C VAL A 94 4.30 -8.28 -1.72
N ASP A 95 4.15 -8.94 -2.87
CA ASP A 95 3.93 -10.39 -2.93
C ASP A 95 5.08 -11.16 -2.30
N GLU A 96 6.33 -10.80 -2.61
CA GLU A 96 7.52 -11.42 -2.04
C GLU A 96 7.53 -11.34 -0.51
N LEU A 97 7.28 -10.16 0.06
CA LEU A 97 7.25 -9.97 1.50
C LEU A 97 6.12 -10.78 2.15
N ILE A 98 4.92 -10.72 1.60
CA ILE A 98 3.74 -11.41 2.14
C ILE A 98 3.90 -12.93 2.03
N ASP A 99 4.44 -13.45 0.94
CA ASP A 99 4.70 -14.88 0.78
C ASP A 99 5.73 -15.38 1.78
N ALA A 100 6.81 -14.62 1.99
CA ALA A 100 7.81 -14.94 3.02
C ALA A 100 7.22 -14.96 4.43
N ILE A 101 6.32 -14.02 4.75
CA ILE A 101 5.63 -13.96 6.05
C ILE A 101 4.70 -15.17 6.22
N CYS A 102 3.86 -15.46 5.24
CA CYS A 102 2.92 -16.59 5.31
C CYS A 102 3.63 -17.94 5.36
N ALA A 103 4.78 -18.09 4.70
CA ALA A 103 5.58 -19.32 4.72
C ALA A 103 6.20 -19.64 6.09
N GLU A 104 6.49 -18.61 6.89
CA GLU A 104 7.17 -18.75 8.18
C GLU A 104 6.23 -18.63 9.40
N ASN A 105 5.00 -18.19 9.17
CA ASN A 105 4.01 -18.00 10.23
C ASN A 105 2.72 -18.71 9.83
N ASP A 106 1.95 -19.14 10.83
CA ASP A 106 0.63 -19.74 10.59
C ASP A 106 -0.39 -18.66 10.23
N ALA A 107 -0.24 -18.10 9.01
CA ALA A 107 -1.05 -17.01 8.50
C ALA A 107 -1.42 -17.25 7.03
N VAL A 108 -2.60 -16.79 6.63
CA VAL A 108 -3.10 -16.90 5.26
C VAL A 108 -3.55 -15.56 4.72
N LYS A 109 -3.37 -15.37 3.41
CA LYS A 109 -3.90 -14.22 2.69
C LYS A 109 -5.43 -14.32 2.63
N VAL A 110 -6.13 -13.27 3.06
CA VAL A 110 -7.60 -13.20 3.01
C VAL A 110 -8.03 -12.42 1.76
N CYS A 111 -7.64 -11.15 1.68
CA CYS A 111 -7.91 -10.29 0.55
C CYS A 111 -6.82 -9.21 0.44
N ARG A 112 -6.80 -8.53 -0.69
CA ARG A 112 -6.04 -7.31 -0.91
C ARG A 112 -6.96 -6.31 -1.58
N PHE A 113 -6.88 -5.06 -1.16
CA PHE A 113 -7.68 -4.00 -1.75
C PHE A 113 -6.88 -2.70 -1.90
N SER A 114 -7.25 -1.93 -2.92
CA SER A 114 -6.77 -0.57 -3.09
C SER A 114 -7.50 0.37 -2.14
N GLN A 115 -6.78 1.29 -1.53
CA GLN A 115 -7.35 2.26 -0.60
C GLN A 115 -7.85 3.50 -1.34
N ASP A 116 -7.12 3.95 -2.32
CA ASP A 116 -7.33 5.23 -3.00
C ASP A 116 -7.83 5.06 -4.44
N GLY A 117 -7.64 3.88 -5.04
CA GLY A 117 -7.90 3.64 -6.45
C GLY A 117 -7.12 4.62 -7.32
N VAL A 118 -7.76 5.16 -8.34
CA VAL A 118 -7.15 6.16 -9.25
C VAL A 118 -7.29 7.60 -8.74
N SER A 119 -7.79 7.80 -7.50
CA SER A 119 -8.15 9.13 -6.99
C SER A 119 -6.99 10.11 -6.96
N GLN A 120 -5.79 9.63 -6.63
CA GLN A 120 -4.59 10.48 -6.62
C GLN A 120 -4.25 10.99 -8.02
N ILE A 121 -4.31 10.13 -9.03
CA ILE A 121 -4.00 10.49 -10.42
C ILE A 121 -4.94 11.56 -10.96
N ILE A 122 -6.22 11.52 -10.57
CA ILE A 122 -7.25 12.47 -11.02
C ILE A 122 -7.71 13.40 -9.89
N SER A 123 -6.82 13.72 -8.95
CA SER A 123 -7.16 14.44 -7.71
C SER A 123 -7.89 15.77 -7.95
N ASN A 124 -7.48 16.54 -8.97
CA ASN A 124 -8.16 17.79 -9.34
C ASN A 124 -9.62 17.56 -9.71
N SER A 125 -9.92 16.49 -10.46
CA SER A 125 -11.30 16.14 -10.85
C SER A 125 -12.12 15.72 -9.63
N VAL A 126 -11.53 14.87 -8.77
CA VAL A 126 -12.19 14.40 -7.53
C VAL A 126 -12.50 15.57 -6.60
N ASN A 127 -11.52 16.47 -6.40
CA ASN A 127 -11.67 17.65 -5.53
C ASN A 127 -12.69 18.68 -6.04
N SER A 128 -13.02 18.64 -7.33
CA SER A 128 -14.04 19.52 -7.93
C SER A 128 -15.45 18.93 -7.96
N MET A 129 -15.64 17.69 -7.52
CA MET A 129 -16.93 17.01 -7.50
C MET A 129 -17.87 17.68 -6.49
N ASN A 130 -19.15 17.77 -6.85
CA ASN A 130 -20.19 18.04 -5.87
C ASN A 130 -20.46 16.80 -5.01
N GLU A 131 -21.24 16.95 -3.94
CA GLU A 131 -21.49 15.89 -2.97
C GLU A 131 -22.10 14.62 -3.60
N ASP A 132 -23.04 14.76 -4.52
CA ASP A 132 -23.71 13.61 -5.15
C ASP A 132 -22.75 12.85 -6.07
N SER A 133 -22.00 13.58 -6.91
CA SER A 133 -20.95 12.97 -7.75
C SER A 133 -19.87 12.30 -6.91
N TYR A 134 -19.50 12.88 -5.76
CA TYR A 134 -18.52 12.30 -4.86
C TYR A 134 -19.03 11.00 -4.21
N LYS A 135 -20.30 10.92 -3.84
CA LYS A 135 -20.91 9.68 -3.34
C LYS A 135 -20.86 8.56 -4.37
N GLU A 136 -21.20 8.85 -5.64
CA GLU A 136 -21.09 7.88 -6.72
C GLU A 136 -19.64 7.45 -6.96
N TRP A 137 -18.70 8.40 -6.89
CA TRP A 137 -17.28 8.09 -6.96
C TRP A 137 -16.82 7.12 -5.86
N ILE A 138 -17.25 7.34 -4.62
CA ILE A 138 -16.93 6.42 -3.49
C ILE A 138 -17.52 5.03 -3.74
N GLN A 139 -18.76 4.93 -4.26
CA GLN A 139 -19.35 3.62 -4.60
C GLN A 139 -18.54 2.90 -5.70
N TYR A 140 -18.07 3.63 -6.70
CA TYR A 140 -17.18 3.09 -7.72
C TYR A 140 -15.87 2.56 -7.10
N LEU A 141 -15.20 3.35 -6.24
CA LEU A 141 -13.97 2.94 -5.56
C LEU A 141 -14.17 1.68 -4.73
N ILE A 142 -15.24 1.60 -3.94
CA ILE A 142 -15.57 0.42 -3.13
C ILE A 142 -15.78 -0.80 -4.04
N SER A 143 -16.53 -0.64 -5.13
CA SER A 143 -16.84 -1.73 -6.05
C SER A 143 -15.63 -2.27 -6.82
N THR A 144 -14.58 -1.47 -6.94
CA THR A 144 -13.37 -1.82 -7.70
C THR A 144 -12.14 -2.06 -6.80
N ALA A 145 -12.27 -1.90 -5.49
CA ALA A 145 -11.16 -1.93 -4.56
C ALA A 145 -10.32 -3.23 -4.62
N GLU A 146 -10.96 -4.38 -4.82
CA GLU A 146 -10.30 -5.69 -4.89
C GLU A 146 -9.90 -6.11 -6.32
N ARG A 147 -10.14 -5.25 -7.32
CA ARG A 147 -9.80 -5.57 -8.71
C ARG A 147 -8.29 -5.52 -8.93
N PRO A 148 -7.64 -6.67 -9.27
CA PRO A 148 -6.19 -6.72 -9.40
C PRO A 148 -5.67 -5.92 -10.61
N ASP A 149 -6.49 -5.76 -11.67
CA ASP A 149 -6.14 -4.98 -12.86
C ASP A 149 -6.15 -3.45 -12.63
N LEU A 150 -6.77 -2.97 -11.54
CA LEU A 150 -6.78 -1.55 -11.16
C LEU A 150 -5.89 -1.24 -9.96
N MET A 151 -5.43 -2.25 -9.26
CA MET A 151 -4.73 -2.08 -7.97
C MET A 151 -3.43 -1.27 -8.10
N GLY A 152 -2.70 -1.42 -9.21
CA GLY A 152 -1.47 -0.67 -9.47
C GLY A 152 -1.66 0.84 -9.66
N PHE A 153 -2.89 1.30 -9.87
CA PHE A 153 -3.20 2.73 -9.95
C PHE A 153 -3.50 3.38 -8.60
N SER A 154 -3.49 2.61 -7.51
CA SER A 154 -3.67 3.14 -6.16
C SER A 154 -2.35 3.55 -5.54
N ASP A 155 -2.35 4.67 -4.84
CA ASP A 155 -1.21 5.12 -4.05
C ASP A 155 -0.94 4.16 -2.88
N HIS A 156 -2.03 3.68 -2.27
CA HIS A 156 -1.96 2.73 -1.16
C HIS A 156 -2.79 1.48 -1.44
N ILE A 157 -2.22 0.35 -1.03
CA ILE A 157 -2.95 -0.92 -0.96
C ILE A 157 -2.87 -1.49 0.45
N VAL A 158 -3.85 -2.30 0.78
CA VAL A 158 -3.89 -3.03 2.06
C VAL A 158 -3.97 -4.52 1.80
N GLN A 159 -3.02 -5.26 2.36
CA GLN A 159 -3.08 -6.73 2.42
C GLN A 159 -3.68 -7.15 3.76
N VAL A 160 -4.68 -8.02 3.73
CA VAL A 160 -5.28 -8.62 4.93
C VAL A 160 -4.77 -10.04 5.08
N LEU A 161 -4.25 -10.34 6.27
CA LEU A 161 -3.85 -11.68 6.68
C LEU A 161 -4.74 -12.14 7.84
N GLU A 162 -5.06 -13.43 7.88
CA GLU A 162 -5.65 -14.10 9.03
C GLU A 162 -4.61 -15.00 9.68
N LYS A 163 -4.45 -14.92 11.00
CA LYS A 163 -3.66 -15.86 11.77
C LYS A 163 -4.47 -17.11 12.06
N ARG A 164 -3.94 -18.27 11.76
CA ARG A 164 -4.55 -19.59 12.05
C ARG A 164 -4.18 -20.16 13.40
#